data_428aee303407f17fdcb1ab407fcde90e
#
_entry.id   428aee303407f17fdcb1ab407fcde90e
#
_cell.length_a   1.000
_cell.length_b   1.000
_cell.length_c   1.000
_cell.angle_alpha   90.00
_cell.angle_beta   90.00
_cell.angle_gamma   90.00
#
_symmetry.space_group_name_H-M   'P 1'
#
loop_
_entity.id
_entity.type
_entity.pdbx_description
1 polymer ?
#
loop_
_entity_poly.entity_id
_entity_poly.type
_entity_poly.pdbx_seq_one_letter_code
_entity_poly.pdbx_strand_id
1 'polypeptide(L)'
;MRKRGVLAAMLTGVMLVLCGCGGMTTDEAKDYVKSALDAGYKAEFKEYAEITDSTEKEAKKEYETNLDNSMKEAGFDETGVSDELKANYRKLFEKMLKSANYKVGEVKEAGDDEFKVSVEVQPFTAFSTVSEELDNWVTDTYSNIEYVPSDEELNEA
;
A
#
# COMPACT_ATOMS: atom_id res chain seq x y z
N MET A 1 33.52 15.17 16.44
CA MET A 1 32.18 15.04 17.08
C MET A 1 31.20 14.45 16.07
N ARG A 2 30.89 13.16 16.19
CA ARG A 2 29.99 12.46 15.29
C ARG A 2 28.56 12.81 15.67
N LYS A 3 27.86 13.59 14.86
CA LYS A 3 26.41 13.78 14.97
C LYS A 3 25.75 12.48 14.52
N ARG A 4 25.32 11.67 15.49
CA ARG A 4 24.39 10.56 15.27
C ARG A 4 23.03 11.20 14.97
N GLY A 5 22.69 11.28 13.69
CA GLY A 5 21.32 11.57 13.28
C GLY A 5 20.45 10.37 13.70
N VAL A 6 19.65 10.58 14.72
CA VAL A 6 18.55 9.68 15.05
C VAL A 6 17.51 9.89 13.97
N LEU A 7 17.45 8.99 12.98
CA LEU A 7 16.29 8.83 12.11
C LEU A 7 15.14 8.40 13.02
N ALA A 8 14.37 9.38 13.49
CA ALA A 8 13.08 9.13 14.09
C ALA A 8 12.19 8.55 12.98
N ALA A 9 12.03 7.23 12.96
CA ALA A 9 10.98 6.59 12.18
C ALA A 9 9.66 7.21 12.65
N MET A 10 9.06 8.07 11.84
CA MET A 10 7.72 8.58 12.08
C MET A 10 6.77 7.41 11.96
N LEU A 11 6.42 6.81 13.08
CA LEU A 11 5.29 5.90 13.20
C LEU A 11 4.04 6.73 12.91
N THR A 12 3.52 6.60 11.71
CA THR A 12 2.25 7.23 11.34
C THR A 12 1.14 6.38 11.94
N GLY A 13 0.63 6.82 13.10
CA GLY A 13 -0.55 6.20 13.69
C GLY A 13 -1.78 6.60 12.88
N VAL A 14 -2.49 5.63 12.31
CA VAL A 14 -3.79 5.82 11.70
C VAL A 14 -4.86 5.37 12.70
N MET A 15 -5.85 6.21 12.94
CA MET A 15 -7.00 5.87 13.76
C MET A 15 -8.19 5.57 12.84
N LEU A 16 -8.64 4.33 12.86
CA LEU A 16 -9.83 3.89 12.13
C LEU A 16 -11.04 3.98 13.05
N VAL A 17 -12.12 4.54 12.55
CA VAL A 17 -13.42 4.56 13.22
C VAL A 17 -14.31 3.53 12.54
N LEU A 18 -14.78 2.58 13.32
CA LEU A 18 -15.72 1.56 12.88
C LEU A 18 -17.08 1.86 13.50
N CYS A 19 -18.11 1.87 12.68
CA CYS A 19 -19.49 1.84 13.14
C CYS A 19 -19.97 0.40 13.06
N GLY A 20 -20.07 -0.27 14.21
CA GLY A 20 -20.56 -1.65 14.30
C GLY A 20 -22.10 -1.66 14.30
N CYS A 21 -22.72 -2.57 13.56
CA CYS A 21 -24.14 -2.83 13.69
C CYS A 21 -24.40 -3.76 14.90
N GLY A 22 -24.54 -3.16 16.09
CA GLY A 22 -25.13 -3.80 17.25
C GLY A 22 -24.37 -4.97 17.87
N GLY A 23 -23.62 -4.71 18.95
CA GLY A 23 -23.10 -5.74 19.85
C GLY A 23 -21.70 -6.28 19.59
N MET A 24 -20.91 -5.64 18.72
CA MET A 24 -19.50 -5.96 18.54
C MET A 24 -18.70 -5.64 19.83
N THR A 25 -17.79 -6.51 20.19
CA THR A 25 -16.84 -6.29 21.30
C THR A 25 -15.55 -5.60 20.80
N THR A 26 -14.75 -5.09 21.70
CA THR A 26 -13.43 -4.49 21.38
C THR A 26 -12.49 -5.50 20.71
N ASP A 27 -12.54 -6.77 21.10
CA ASP A 27 -11.72 -7.82 20.50
C ASP A 27 -12.19 -8.10 19.05
N GLU A 28 -13.49 -8.22 18.82
CA GLU A 28 -14.05 -8.39 17.48
C GLU A 28 -13.74 -7.19 16.56
N ALA A 29 -13.79 -5.96 17.08
CA ALA A 29 -13.39 -4.78 16.33
C ALA A 29 -11.89 -4.80 15.94
N LYS A 30 -11.05 -5.31 16.83
CA LYS A 30 -9.62 -5.50 16.57
C LYS A 30 -9.36 -6.55 15.49
N ASP A 31 -10.03 -7.69 15.59
CA ASP A 31 -9.90 -8.79 14.65
C ASP A 31 -10.44 -8.40 13.27
N TYR A 32 -11.56 -7.66 13.22
CA TYR A 32 -12.08 -7.09 11.98
C TYR A 32 -11.06 -6.19 11.29
N VAL A 33 -10.47 -5.22 12.01
CA VAL A 33 -9.46 -4.31 11.41
C VAL A 33 -8.24 -5.08 10.94
N LYS A 34 -7.78 -6.04 11.76
CA LYS A 34 -6.63 -6.87 11.40
C LYS A 34 -6.90 -7.67 10.13
N SER A 35 -8.02 -8.38 10.07
CA SER A 35 -8.38 -9.20 8.91
C SER A 35 -8.61 -8.36 7.65
N ALA A 36 -9.19 -7.17 7.76
CA ALA A 36 -9.36 -6.24 6.66
C ALA A 36 -8.00 -5.73 6.11
N LEU A 37 -7.05 -5.43 6.99
CA LEU A 37 -5.69 -5.06 6.59
C LEU A 37 -4.94 -6.24 5.96
N ASP A 38 -5.06 -7.45 6.53
CA ASP A 38 -4.45 -8.66 5.99
C ASP A 38 -5.03 -8.99 4.60
N ALA A 39 -6.34 -8.87 4.41
CA ALA A 39 -6.99 -9.04 3.11
C ALA A 39 -6.53 -7.98 2.09
N GLY A 40 -6.50 -6.72 2.49
CA GLY A 40 -6.17 -5.60 1.60
C GLY A 40 -4.69 -5.49 1.25
N TYR A 41 -3.79 -5.87 2.15
CA TYR A 41 -2.35 -5.74 1.94
C TYR A 41 -1.63 -7.07 1.72
N LYS A 42 -2.02 -8.14 2.43
CA LYS A 42 -1.32 -9.44 2.36
C LYS A 42 -1.97 -10.42 1.40
N ALA A 43 -3.17 -10.10 0.90
CA ALA A 43 -4.03 -11.01 0.13
C ALA A 43 -4.37 -12.29 0.93
N GLU A 44 -4.62 -12.14 2.22
CA GLU A 44 -5.05 -13.18 3.15
C GLU A 44 -6.56 -13.00 3.41
N PHE A 45 -7.41 -13.77 2.75
CA PHE A 45 -8.85 -13.51 2.67
C PHE A 45 -9.70 -14.28 3.66
N LYS A 46 -9.18 -15.38 4.21
CA LYS A 46 -9.96 -16.34 4.98
C LYS A 46 -10.60 -15.71 6.21
N GLU A 47 -9.81 -15.07 7.07
CA GLU A 47 -10.28 -14.48 8.32
C GLU A 47 -11.25 -13.32 8.07
N TYR A 48 -10.96 -12.48 7.06
CA TYR A 48 -11.85 -11.41 6.63
C TYR A 48 -13.20 -11.94 6.13
N ALA A 49 -13.19 -12.99 5.32
CA ALA A 49 -14.41 -13.61 4.81
C ALA A 49 -15.27 -14.21 5.94
N GLU A 50 -14.65 -14.87 6.93
CA GLU A 50 -15.34 -15.43 8.09
C GLU A 50 -16.00 -14.32 8.95
N ILE A 51 -15.29 -13.21 9.20
CA ILE A 51 -15.79 -12.11 10.04
C ILE A 51 -16.89 -11.31 9.32
N THR A 52 -16.80 -11.16 8.00
CA THR A 52 -17.77 -10.38 7.20
C THR A 52 -18.93 -11.21 6.65
N ASP A 53 -19.04 -12.48 7.03
CA ASP A 53 -20.03 -13.43 6.48
C ASP A 53 -20.04 -13.45 4.94
N SER A 54 -18.85 -13.35 4.35
CA SER A 54 -18.61 -13.39 2.91
C SER A 54 -17.84 -14.64 2.51
N THR A 55 -17.46 -14.75 1.24
CA THR A 55 -16.60 -15.82 0.76
C THR A 55 -15.19 -15.29 0.46
N GLU A 56 -14.17 -16.13 0.59
CA GLU A 56 -12.80 -15.79 0.17
C GLU A 56 -12.74 -15.34 -1.31
N LYS A 57 -13.64 -15.86 -2.15
CA LYS A 57 -13.74 -15.46 -3.55
C LYS A 57 -14.23 -14.02 -3.70
N GLU A 58 -15.17 -13.60 -2.91
CA GLU A 58 -15.67 -12.22 -2.89
C GLU A 58 -14.62 -11.27 -2.35
N ALA A 59 -13.99 -11.58 -1.21
CA ALA A 59 -12.90 -10.81 -0.64
C ALA A 59 -11.72 -10.67 -1.63
N LYS A 60 -11.36 -11.75 -2.31
CA LYS A 60 -10.34 -11.70 -3.36
C LYS A 60 -10.76 -10.81 -4.52
N LYS A 61 -12.01 -10.84 -4.95
CA LYS A 61 -12.52 -9.99 -6.03
C LYS A 61 -12.45 -8.52 -5.66
N GLU A 62 -12.74 -8.16 -4.42
CA GLU A 62 -12.57 -6.79 -3.91
C GLU A 62 -11.11 -6.34 -3.96
N TYR A 63 -10.20 -7.17 -3.48
CA TYR A 63 -8.76 -6.92 -3.56
C TYR A 63 -8.29 -6.68 -5.00
N GLU A 64 -8.68 -7.56 -5.93
CA GLU A 64 -8.34 -7.43 -7.36
C GLU A 64 -8.90 -6.13 -7.95
N THR A 65 -10.14 -5.76 -7.59
CA THR A 65 -10.76 -4.52 -8.05
C THR A 65 -10.02 -3.29 -7.51
N ASN A 66 -9.60 -3.30 -6.24
CA ASN A 66 -8.85 -2.21 -5.65
C ASN A 66 -7.46 -2.07 -6.29
N LEU A 67 -6.83 -3.19 -6.61
CA LEU A 67 -5.55 -3.20 -7.31
C LEU A 67 -5.69 -2.64 -8.73
N ASP A 68 -6.73 -3.03 -9.47
CA ASP A 68 -7.03 -2.50 -10.80
C ASP A 68 -7.31 -0.98 -10.76
N ASN A 69 -8.06 -0.51 -9.77
CA ASN A 69 -8.30 0.91 -9.56
C ASN A 69 -6.99 1.68 -9.27
N SER A 70 -6.11 1.12 -8.44
CA SER A 70 -4.81 1.72 -8.14
C SER A 70 -3.92 1.82 -9.39
N MET A 71 -3.94 0.77 -10.23
CA MET A 71 -3.23 0.78 -11.51
C MET A 71 -3.77 1.86 -12.44
N LYS A 72 -5.11 2.02 -12.48
CA LYS A 72 -5.77 3.05 -13.28
C LYS A 72 -5.43 4.45 -12.80
N GLU A 73 -5.50 4.69 -11.49
CA GLU A 73 -5.14 5.98 -10.88
C GLU A 73 -3.66 6.34 -11.12
N ALA A 74 -2.80 5.34 -11.23
CA ALA A 74 -1.39 5.52 -11.58
C ALA A 74 -1.15 5.72 -13.09
N GLY A 75 -2.20 5.76 -13.93
CA GLY A 75 -2.11 6.03 -15.37
C GLY A 75 -1.77 4.82 -16.24
N PHE A 76 -1.77 3.59 -15.67
CA PHE A 76 -1.42 2.39 -16.43
C PHE A 76 -2.53 1.88 -17.36
N ASP A 77 -3.70 2.51 -17.39
CA ASP A 77 -4.77 2.21 -18.36
C ASP A 77 -4.73 3.13 -19.59
N GLU A 78 -3.81 4.08 -19.63
CA GLU A 78 -3.64 5.00 -20.76
C GLU A 78 -3.12 4.28 -22.01
N THR A 79 -3.42 4.88 -23.18
CA THR A 79 -2.93 4.41 -24.48
C THR A 79 -1.41 4.59 -24.57
N GLY A 80 -0.71 3.53 -24.93
CA GLY A 80 0.75 3.55 -25.09
C GLY A 80 1.49 2.64 -24.09
N VAL A 81 0.84 2.20 -23.01
CA VAL A 81 1.42 1.23 -22.08
C VAL A 81 1.12 -0.19 -22.58
N SER A 82 2.16 -0.99 -22.82
CA SER A 82 1.99 -2.38 -23.27
C SER A 82 1.37 -3.26 -22.19
N ASP A 83 0.67 -4.33 -22.60
CA ASP A 83 0.06 -5.28 -21.66
C ASP A 83 1.12 -5.99 -20.77
N GLU A 84 2.31 -6.21 -21.31
CA GLU A 84 3.44 -6.77 -20.55
C GLU A 84 3.89 -5.81 -19.46
N LEU A 85 4.03 -4.53 -19.78
CA LEU A 85 4.41 -3.50 -18.81
C LEU A 85 3.35 -3.36 -17.72
N LYS A 86 2.06 -3.33 -18.09
CA LYS A 86 0.93 -3.33 -17.13
C LYS A 86 1.02 -4.53 -16.18
N ALA A 87 1.25 -5.72 -16.72
CA ALA A 87 1.36 -6.95 -15.91
C ALA A 87 2.55 -6.92 -14.96
N ASN A 88 3.69 -6.36 -15.37
CA ASN A 88 4.88 -6.23 -14.55
C ASN A 88 4.67 -5.21 -13.41
N TYR A 89 4.08 -4.06 -13.72
CA TYR A 89 3.71 -3.07 -12.70
C TYR A 89 2.70 -3.62 -11.70
N ARG A 90 1.67 -4.34 -12.17
CA ARG A 90 0.70 -5.00 -11.29
C ARG A 90 1.39 -5.92 -10.28
N LYS A 91 2.31 -6.77 -10.74
CA LYS A 91 3.11 -7.64 -9.85
C LYS A 91 3.96 -6.84 -8.86
N LEU A 92 4.52 -5.72 -9.31
CA LEU A 92 5.29 -4.83 -8.44
C LEU A 92 4.39 -4.23 -7.35
N PHE A 93 3.21 -3.71 -7.71
CA PHE A 93 2.23 -3.18 -6.75
C PHE A 93 1.80 -4.24 -5.73
N GLU A 94 1.47 -5.45 -6.17
CA GLU A 94 1.15 -6.55 -5.26
C GLU A 94 2.30 -6.85 -4.29
N LYS A 95 3.52 -6.86 -4.78
CA LYS A 95 4.71 -7.08 -3.95
C LYS A 95 4.91 -5.94 -2.94
N MET A 96 4.67 -4.71 -3.35
CA MET A 96 4.72 -3.54 -2.47
C MET A 96 3.64 -3.62 -1.39
N LEU A 97 2.39 -3.89 -1.75
CA LEU A 97 1.30 -4.07 -0.79
C LEU A 97 1.66 -5.16 0.23
N LYS A 98 2.11 -6.33 -0.22
CA LYS A 98 2.51 -7.45 0.66
C LYS A 98 3.69 -7.13 1.58
N SER A 99 4.50 -6.14 1.25
CA SER A 99 5.59 -5.67 2.10
C SER A 99 5.14 -4.69 3.19
N ALA A 100 3.88 -4.24 3.16
CA ALA A 100 3.33 -3.36 4.18
C ALA A 100 3.48 -3.99 5.57
N ASN A 101 4.00 -3.22 6.51
CA ASN A 101 4.17 -3.65 7.88
C ASN A 101 3.33 -2.76 8.79
N TYR A 102 2.40 -3.37 9.49
CA TYR A 102 1.46 -2.69 10.38
C TYR A 102 1.22 -3.53 11.64
N LYS A 103 0.79 -2.84 12.68
CA LYS A 103 0.40 -3.45 13.95
C LYS A 103 -0.91 -2.82 14.40
N VAL A 104 -1.93 -3.65 14.58
CA VAL A 104 -3.19 -3.23 15.19
C VAL A 104 -2.97 -3.12 16.69
N GLY A 105 -3.20 -1.92 17.20
CA GLY A 105 -2.93 -1.57 18.59
C GLY A 105 -4.19 -1.61 19.46
N GLU A 106 -4.38 -0.53 20.21
CA GLU A 106 -5.45 -0.40 21.20
C GLU A 106 -6.79 -0.10 20.52
N VAL A 107 -7.86 -0.67 21.05
CA VAL A 107 -9.24 -0.39 20.66
C VAL A 107 -9.95 0.34 21.78
N LYS A 108 -10.66 1.41 21.47
CA LYS A 108 -11.45 2.21 22.41
C LYS A 108 -12.87 2.34 21.89
N GLU A 109 -13.85 2.14 22.77
CA GLU A 109 -15.22 2.52 22.49
C GLU A 109 -15.31 4.04 22.38
N ALA A 110 -15.99 4.55 21.37
CA ALA A 110 -16.11 5.97 21.07
C ALA A 110 -17.54 6.50 21.14
N GLY A 111 -18.53 5.62 21.27
CA GLY A 111 -19.96 5.89 21.35
C GLY A 111 -20.76 4.60 21.24
N ASP A 112 -22.07 4.71 21.11
CA ASP A 112 -22.92 3.57 20.87
C ASP A 112 -22.54 2.93 19.53
N ASP A 113 -22.02 1.69 19.59
CA ASP A 113 -21.55 0.91 18.43
C ASP A 113 -20.40 1.54 17.60
N GLU A 114 -19.64 2.47 18.19
CA GLU A 114 -18.45 3.04 17.57
C GLU A 114 -17.16 2.60 18.27
N PHE A 115 -16.18 2.17 17.48
CA PHE A 115 -14.85 1.79 17.96
C PHE A 115 -13.77 2.61 17.27
N LYS A 116 -12.79 3.05 18.04
CA LYS A 116 -11.54 3.64 17.55
C LYS A 116 -10.43 2.64 17.69
N VAL A 117 -9.87 2.22 16.57
CA VAL A 117 -8.78 1.25 16.53
C VAL A 117 -7.51 1.96 16.08
N SER A 118 -6.46 1.90 16.89
CA SER A 118 -5.16 2.44 16.52
C SER A 118 -4.41 1.42 15.65
N VAL A 119 -3.82 1.91 14.56
CA VAL A 119 -2.96 1.12 13.68
C VAL A 119 -1.63 1.83 13.52
N GLU A 120 -0.55 1.17 13.91
CA GLU A 120 0.80 1.62 13.65
C GLU A 120 1.23 1.11 12.28
N VAL A 121 1.60 2.00 11.36
CA VAL A 121 2.07 1.64 10.03
C VAL A 121 3.54 2.04 9.90
N GLN A 122 4.39 1.11 9.47
CA GLN A 122 5.76 1.43 9.14
C GLN A 122 5.80 2.03 7.72
N PRO A 123 6.41 3.21 7.55
CA PRO A 123 6.51 3.82 6.24
C PRO A 123 7.30 2.93 5.28
N PHE A 124 6.84 2.85 4.04
CA PHE A 124 7.54 2.17 2.98
C PHE A 124 8.70 3.05 2.51
N THR A 125 9.92 2.64 2.80
CA THR A 125 11.14 3.44 2.55
C THR A 125 11.87 3.08 1.26
N ALA A 126 11.39 2.09 0.50
CA ALA A 126 12.07 1.65 -0.72
C ALA A 126 12.23 2.76 -1.78
N PHE A 127 11.31 3.73 -1.82
CA PHE A 127 11.42 4.86 -2.73
C PHE A 127 12.28 6.02 -2.23
N SER A 128 12.69 6.04 -0.98
CA SER A 128 13.52 7.13 -0.45
C SER A 128 14.94 7.11 -1.04
N THR A 129 15.41 5.95 -1.47
CA THR A 129 16.73 5.78 -2.12
C THR A 129 16.62 5.78 -3.64
N VAL A 130 15.48 5.37 -4.20
CA VAL A 130 15.28 5.29 -5.66
C VAL A 130 15.41 6.66 -6.33
N SER A 131 14.89 7.72 -5.71
CA SER A 131 15.01 9.08 -6.27
C SER A 131 16.48 9.51 -6.35
N GLU A 132 17.26 9.28 -5.30
CA GLU A 132 18.68 9.62 -5.28
C GLU A 132 19.51 8.76 -6.25
N GLU A 133 19.22 7.45 -6.32
CA GLU A 133 19.87 6.54 -7.27
C GLU A 133 19.51 6.89 -8.72
N LEU A 134 18.25 7.26 -9.00
CA LEU A 134 17.82 7.70 -10.32
C LEU A 134 18.47 9.03 -10.72
N ASP A 135 18.53 10.00 -9.83
CA ASP A 135 19.19 11.29 -10.08
C ASP A 135 20.67 11.09 -10.35
N ASN A 136 21.35 10.20 -9.63
CA ASN A 136 22.74 9.85 -9.86
C ASN A 136 22.90 9.14 -11.21
N TRP A 137 22.06 8.17 -11.53
CA TRP A 137 22.10 7.45 -12.80
C TRP A 137 21.84 8.38 -14.00
N VAL A 138 20.85 9.26 -13.90
CA VAL A 138 20.55 10.28 -14.94
C VAL A 138 21.75 11.21 -15.10
N THR A 139 22.33 11.69 -14.00
CA THR A 139 23.50 12.56 -14.02
C THR A 139 24.71 11.86 -14.65
N ASP A 140 25.02 10.65 -14.24
CA ASP A 140 26.17 9.89 -14.76
C ASP A 140 25.99 9.51 -16.24
N THR A 141 24.76 9.19 -16.63
CA THR A 141 24.46 8.74 -18.00
C THR A 141 24.39 9.92 -18.97
N TYR A 142 23.79 11.05 -18.56
CA TYR A 142 23.46 12.16 -19.45
C TYR A 142 24.28 13.44 -19.22
N SER A 143 25.11 13.54 -18.17
CA SER A 143 25.91 14.74 -17.90
C SER A 143 26.90 15.11 -18.98
N ASN A 144 27.24 14.20 -19.88
CA ASN A 144 28.18 14.39 -21.00
C ASN A 144 27.51 14.38 -22.38
N ILE A 145 26.17 14.37 -22.45
CA ILE A 145 25.46 14.30 -23.73
C ILE A 145 24.80 15.64 -24.02
N GLU A 146 25.27 16.30 -25.08
CA GLU A 146 24.59 17.46 -25.72
C GLU A 146 23.27 17.03 -26.43
N TYR A 147 22.70 15.91 -26.02
CA TYR A 147 21.58 15.25 -26.67
C TYR A 147 20.43 15.08 -25.68
N VAL A 148 19.30 15.64 -26.04
CA VAL A 148 18.04 15.37 -25.33
C VAL A 148 17.33 14.26 -26.10
N PRO A 149 17.17 13.07 -25.48
CA PRO A 149 16.48 11.97 -26.14
C PRO A 149 15.06 12.38 -26.51
N SER A 150 14.59 11.92 -27.67
CA SER A 150 13.22 12.11 -28.09
C SER A 150 12.28 11.26 -27.23
N ASP A 151 10.98 11.62 -27.22
CA ASP A 151 9.97 10.82 -26.51
C ASP A 151 9.93 9.35 -26.99
N GLU A 152 10.32 9.07 -28.22
CA GLU A 152 10.39 7.74 -28.81
C GLU A 152 11.55 6.91 -28.19
N GLU A 153 12.69 7.55 -27.99
CA GLU A 153 13.86 6.91 -27.37
C GLU A 153 13.72 6.74 -25.86
N LEU A 154 12.98 7.62 -25.19
CA LEU A 154 12.62 7.45 -23.77
C LEU A 154 11.62 6.30 -23.55
N ASN A 155 10.83 5.94 -24.56
CA ASN A 155 9.90 4.82 -24.47
C ASN A 155 10.54 3.45 -24.79
N GLU A 156 11.74 3.42 -25.38
CA GLU A 156 12.49 2.20 -25.67
C GLU A 156 13.50 1.79 -24.57
N ALA A 157 13.72 2.66 -23.57
CA ALA A 157 14.66 2.45 -22.46
C ALA A 157 13.95 1.88 -21.23
#